data_4f3d7ce0dcdfe85df2a3f059502e7886
#
_entry.id   4f3d7ce0dcdfe85df2a3f059502e7886
#
_cell.length_a   1.000
_cell.length_b   1.000
_cell.length_c   1.000
_cell.angle_alpha   90.00
_cell.angle_beta   90.00
_cell.angle_gamma   90.00
#
_symmetry.space_group_name_H-M   'P 1'
#
loop_
_entity.id
_entity.type
_entity.pdbx_description
1 polymer ?
#
loop_
_entity_poly.entity_id
_entity_poly.type
_entity_poly.pdbx_seq_one_letter_code
_entity_poly.pdbx_strand_id
1 'polypeptide(L)'
;MKQLFGYIVILCSIPLLLLIGNGAWKEIAKAEQYEQLIKKSIELPEVTSTSPITLYDANSKIFSEEYTEWSQPLSLDEVPEIAKQLFIYSEDESFYEHIGFDVSAIARALIANKSEQSIRQGGSTITQQLVRMRYLTTDKTYERKLMELFYAYEIEKSFSKDEIFEMYLNEMYFSNQVYGIGAAATYYFNRPLSKLSIPEIAFISAIPNNPSLYDPVVHFENTKSRQERLI
;
A
#
# COMPACT_ATOMS: atom_id res chain seq x y z
N MET A 1 -35.75 -46.00 -18.68
CA MET A 1 -35.46 -44.58 -18.99
C MET A 1 -34.70 -43.86 -17.86
N LYS A 2 -35.14 -43.87 -16.60
CA LYS A 2 -34.46 -43.14 -15.50
C LYS A 2 -33.00 -43.58 -15.25
N GLN A 3 -32.71 -44.90 -15.33
CA GLN A 3 -31.34 -45.38 -15.15
C GLN A 3 -30.42 -45.01 -16.30
N LEU A 4 -30.90 -45.04 -17.55
CA LEU A 4 -30.10 -44.60 -18.72
C LEU A 4 -29.75 -43.12 -18.65
N PHE A 5 -30.68 -42.29 -18.19
CA PHE A 5 -30.42 -40.84 -17.97
C PHE A 5 -29.35 -40.61 -16.89
N GLY A 6 -29.39 -41.39 -15.78
CA GLY A 6 -28.36 -41.31 -14.74
C GLY A 6 -26.95 -41.64 -15.25
N TYR A 7 -26.81 -42.67 -16.08
CA TYR A 7 -25.53 -43.04 -16.69
C TYR A 7 -25.00 -41.95 -17.64
N ILE A 8 -25.88 -41.33 -18.44
CA ILE A 8 -25.51 -40.22 -19.33
C ILE A 8 -25.01 -39.01 -18.53
N VAL A 9 -25.69 -38.66 -17.43
CA VAL A 9 -25.26 -37.55 -16.55
C VAL A 9 -23.87 -37.81 -15.94
N ILE A 10 -23.65 -39.03 -15.44
CA ILE A 10 -22.35 -39.45 -14.88
C ILE A 10 -21.27 -39.40 -15.98
N LEU A 11 -21.55 -39.93 -17.15
CA LEU A 11 -20.60 -39.99 -18.27
C LEU A 11 -20.20 -38.59 -18.77
N CYS A 12 -21.12 -37.63 -18.75
CA CYS A 12 -20.84 -36.23 -19.12
C CYS A 12 -20.16 -35.43 -17.99
N SER A 13 -20.41 -35.76 -16.72
CA SER A 13 -19.80 -35.08 -15.59
C SER A 13 -18.31 -35.41 -15.39
N ILE A 14 -17.88 -36.63 -15.72
CA ILE A 14 -16.48 -37.04 -15.58
C ILE A 14 -15.51 -36.17 -16.45
N PRO A 15 -15.74 -35.97 -17.76
CA PRO A 15 -14.89 -35.09 -18.57
C PRO A 15 -14.90 -33.64 -18.09
N LEU A 16 -16.05 -33.16 -17.62
CA LEU A 16 -16.17 -31.80 -17.06
C LEU A 16 -15.37 -31.66 -15.79
N LEU A 17 -15.42 -32.64 -14.88
CA LEU A 17 -14.61 -32.67 -13.66
C LEU A 17 -13.11 -32.76 -13.97
N LEU A 18 -12.72 -33.53 -14.99
CA LEU A 18 -11.32 -33.61 -15.42
C LEU A 18 -10.84 -32.32 -16.06
N LEU A 19 -11.67 -31.59 -16.81
CA LEU A 19 -11.34 -30.27 -17.37
C LEU A 19 -11.17 -29.21 -16.29
N ILE A 20 -12.09 -29.21 -15.32
CA ILE A 20 -12.00 -28.31 -14.15
C ILE A 20 -10.78 -28.66 -13.31
N GLY A 21 -10.52 -29.93 -13.06
CA GLY A 21 -9.35 -30.40 -12.32
C GLY A 21 -8.03 -30.05 -12.99
N ASN A 22 -7.91 -30.22 -14.32
CA ASN A 22 -6.72 -29.81 -15.07
C ASN A 22 -6.52 -28.29 -15.08
N GLY A 23 -7.60 -27.52 -15.15
CA GLY A 23 -7.54 -26.07 -15.03
C GLY A 23 -7.06 -25.64 -13.63
N ALA A 24 -7.68 -26.19 -12.60
CA ALA A 24 -7.30 -25.92 -11.20
C ALA A 24 -5.85 -26.34 -10.91
N TRP A 25 -5.41 -27.50 -11.42
CA TRP A 25 -4.03 -27.96 -11.24
C TRP A 25 -2.99 -27.02 -11.87
N LYS A 26 -3.27 -26.51 -13.07
CA LYS A 26 -2.40 -25.52 -13.72
C LYS A 26 -2.31 -24.21 -12.94
N GLU A 27 -3.43 -23.76 -12.38
CA GLU A 27 -3.44 -22.53 -11.57
C GLU A 27 -2.73 -22.76 -10.22
N ILE A 28 -2.88 -23.91 -9.59
CA ILE A 28 -2.13 -24.29 -8.38
C ILE A 28 -0.62 -24.34 -8.66
N ALA A 29 -0.21 -24.97 -9.76
CA ALA A 29 1.20 -25.06 -10.14
C ALA A 29 1.82 -23.68 -10.43
N LYS A 30 1.05 -22.76 -11.05
CA LYS A 30 1.46 -21.37 -11.21
C LYS A 30 1.59 -20.65 -9.86
N ALA A 31 0.64 -20.85 -8.96
CA ALA A 31 0.66 -20.25 -7.64
C ALA A 31 1.91 -20.69 -6.86
N GLU A 32 2.26 -21.97 -6.87
CA GLU A 32 3.48 -22.50 -6.26
C GLU A 32 4.76 -21.89 -6.89
N GLN A 33 4.79 -21.74 -8.20
CA GLN A 33 5.90 -21.10 -8.90
C GLN A 33 6.04 -19.63 -8.49
N TYR A 34 4.94 -18.89 -8.42
CA TYR A 34 4.93 -17.50 -7.96
C TYR A 34 5.34 -17.40 -6.49
N GLU A 35 4.87 -18.28 -5.62
CA GLU A 35 5.27 -18.33 -4.21
C GLU A 35 6.79 -18.48 -4.05
N GLN A 36 7.41 -19.39 -4.81
CA GLN A 36 8.86 -19.58 -4.76
C GLN A 36 9.64 -18.36 -5.27
N LEU A 37 9.18 -17.72 -6.36
CA LEU A 37 9.79 -16.51 -6.89
C LEU A 37 9.68 -15.36 -5.90
N ILE A 38 8.52 -15.19 -5.28
CA ILE A 38 8.25 -14.16 -4.29
C ILE A 38 9.12 -14.35 -3.06
N LYS A 39 9.17 -15.56 -2.48
CA LYS A 39 10.02 -15.86 -1.33
C LYS A 39 11.50 -15.53 -1.56
N LYS A 40 11.98 -15.73 -2.79
CA LYS A 40 13.35 -15.40 -3.15
C LYS A 40 13.60 -13.91 -3.31
N SER A 41 12.57 -13.12 -3.62
CA SER A 41 12.67 -11.68 -3.86
C SER A 41 12.34 -10.83 -2.64
N ILE A 42 11.77 -11.43 -1.58
CA ILE A 42 11.48 -10.72 -0.33
C ILE A 42 12.77 -10.64 0.49
N GLU A 43 13.43 -9.50 0.38
CA GLU A 43 14.54 -9.13 1.25
C GLU A 43 14.12 -7.89 2.05
N LEU A 44 14.57 -7.82 3.31
CA LEU A 44 14.47 -6.58 4.08
C LEU A 44 15.31 -5.51 3.36
N PRO A 45 14.75 -4.34 3.08
CA PRO A 45 15.54 -3.27 2.53
C PRO A 45 16.53 -2.76 3.57
N GLU A 46 17.71 -2.45 3.14
CA GLU A 46 18.50 -1.47 3.88
C GLU A 46 17.78 -0.13 3.81
N VAL A 47 17.30 0.33 4.95
CA VAL A 47 16.66 1.65 5.06
C VAL A 47 17.79 2.69 5.03
N THR A 48 18.06 3.22 3.87
CA THR A 48 19.06 4.28 3.70
C THR A 48 18.40 5.64 3.81
N SER A 49 18.92 6.47 4.72
CA SER A 49 18.55 7.90 4.77
C SER A 49 19.22 8.62 3.59
N THR A 50 18.43 9.27 2.76
CA THR A 50 18.92 10.16 1.72
C THR A 50 18.60 11.59 2.11
N SER A 51 19.65 12.38 2.36
CA SER A 51 19.51 13.81 2.66
C SER A 51 19.79 14.66 1.42
N PRO A 52 19.22 15.87 1.34
CA PRO A 52 19.56 16.81 0.28
C PRO A 52 21.06 17.07 0.23
N ILE A 53 21.59 17.30 -0.97
CA ILE A 53 22.90 17.92 -1.14
C ILE A 53 22.73 19.39 -0.87
N THR A 54 23.21 19.86 0.28
CA THR A 54 23.08 21.26 0.69
C THR A 54 24.28 22.05 0.19
N LEU A 55 24.03 23.03 -0.65
CA LEU A 55 25.03 23.98 -1.16
C LEU A 55 25.07 25.24 -0.30
N TYR A 56 26.25 25.65 0.09
CA TYR A 56 26.46 26.82 0.92
C TYR A 56 27.13 27.94 0.13
N ASP A 57 26.79 29.20 0.42
CA ASP A 57 27.51 30.34 -0.06
C ASP A 57 28.82 30.55 0.71
N ALA A 58 29.63 31.57 0.30
CA ALA A 58 30.90 31.90 0.95
C ALA A 58 30.77 32.33 2.43
N ASN A 59 29.56 32.63 2.89
CA ASN A 59 29.24 33.00 4.27
C ASN A 59 28.63 31.85 5.07
N SER A 60 28.71 30.62 4.57
CA SER A 60 28.11 29.43 5.17
C SER A 60 26.58 29.49 5.27
N LYS A 61 25.94 30.28 4.44
CA LYS A 61 24.46 30.28 4.34
C LYS A 61 24.02 29.30 3.26
N ILE A 62 22.95 28.59 3.51
CA ILE A 62 22.36 27.67 2.54
C ILE A 62 21.95 28.47 1.30
N PHE A 63 22.49 28.06 0.15
CA PHE A 63 22.27 28.67 -1.16
C PHE A 63 21.22 27.84 -1.95
N SER A 64 21.34 26.52 -1.90
CA SER A 64 20.42 25.59 -2.55
C SER A 64 20.45 24.23 -1.85
N GLU A 65 19.37 23.49 -1.96
CA GLU A 65 19.29 22.08 -1.60
C GLU A 65 18.80 21.31 -2.82
N GLU A 66 19.57 20.29 -3.23
CA GLU A 66 19.23 19.42 -4.36
C GLU A 66 19.12 17.99 -3.89
N TYR A 67 18.07 17.29 -4.31
CA TYR A 67 17.84 15.88 -4.03
C TYR A 67 17.08 15.22 -5.19
N THR A 68 17.42 13.97 -5.47
CA THR A 68 16.63 13.10 -6.38
C THR A 68 15.50 12.44 -5.63
N GLU A 69 15.79 12.01 -4.40
CA GLU A 69 14.84 11.46 -3.44
C GLU A 69 15.26 11.91 -2.05
N TRP A 70 14.33 12.37 -1.27
CA TRP A 70 14.58 12.74 0.12
C TRP A 70 13.83 11.78 1.03
N SER A 71 14.56 11.02 1.83
CA SER A 71 13.99 10.13 2.84
C SER A 71 14.65 10.36 4.20
N GLN A 72 13.83 10.33 5.24
CA GLN A 72 14.25 10.40 6.64
C GLN A 72 13.47 9.31 7.40
N PRO A 73 13.98 8.08 7.39
CA PRO A 73 13.29 6.97 8.04
C PRO A 73 13.21 7.16 9.55
N LEU A 74 12.08 6.74 10.09
CA LEU A 74 11.79 6.72 11.53
C LEU A 74 11.51 5.28 11.94
N SER A 75 11.98 4.89 13.13
CA SER A 75 11.46 3.68 13.76
C SER A 75 10.00 3.90 14.19
N LEU A 76 9.22 2.82 14.28
CA LEU A 76 7.81 2.93 14.63
C LEU A 76 7.60 3.58 16.01
N ASP A 77 8.55 3.42 16.93
CA ASP A 77 8.51 4.04 18.27
C ASP A 77 8.66 5.58 18.21
N GLU A 78 9.31 6.12 17.18
CA GLU A 78 9.46 7.56 16.98
C GLU A 78 8.22 8.19 16.35
N VAL A 79 7.32 7.38 15.78
CA VAL A 79 6.07 7.85 15.17
C VAL A 79 5.02 8.10 16.26
N PRO A 80 4.47 9.32 16.39
CA PRO A 80 3.42 9.61 17.36
C PRO A 80 2.20 8.70 17.18
N GLU A 81 1.63 8.26 18.29
CA GLU A 81 0.48 7.34 18.29
C GLU A 81 -0.71 7.86 17.47
N ILE A 82 -0.97 9.17 17.57
CA ILE A 82 -2.03 9.81 16.77
C ILE A 82 -1.78 9.70 15.25
N ALA A 83 -0.52 9.73 14.81
CA ALA A 83 -0.20 9.55 13.40
C ALA A 83 -0.45 8.10 12.96
N LYS A 84 -0.04 7.12 13.78
CA LYS A 84 -0.30 5.70 13.53
C LYS A 84 -1.81 5.43 13.39
N GLN A 85 -2.59 5.89 14.35
CA GLN A 85 -4.05 5.73 14.35
C GLN A 85 -4.70 6.38 13.14
N LEU A 86 -4.26 7.56 12.74
CA LEU A 86 -4.80 8.25 11.59
C LEU A 86 -4.60 7.48 10.29
N PHE A 87 -3.39 6.94 10.06
CA PHE A 87 -3.12 6.13 8.88
C PHE A 87 -3.88 4.81 8.88
N ILE A 88 -3.90 4.10 10.01
CA ILE A 88 -4.66 2.85 10.13
C ILE A 88 -6.14 3.11 9.87
N TYR A 89 -6.72 4.11 10.52
CA TYR A 89 -8.15 4.40 10.38
C TYR A 89 -8.53 4.87 8.98
N SER A 90 -7.66 5.67 8.33
CA SER A 90 -7.95 6.22 7.01
C SER A 90 -7.68 5.27 5.85
N GLU A 91 -6.70 4.36 5.98
CA GLU A 91 -6.24 3.51 4.89
C GLU A 91 -6.64 2.04 5.07
N ASP A 92 -6.64 1.51 6.30
CA ASP A 92 -6.87 0.10 6.57
C ASP A 92 -7.26 -0.15 8.04
N GLU A 93 -8.52 0.13 8.39
CA GLU A 93 -9.04 0.02 9.76
C GLU A 93 -8.82 -1.37 10.38
N SER A 94 -8.83 -2.41 9.55
CA SER A 94 -8.61 -3.80 9.97
C SER A 94 -7.15 -4.28 9.85
N PHE A 95 -6.19 -3.37 9.72
CA PHE A 95 -4.79 -3.71 9.43
C PHE A 95 -4.22 -4.82 10.33
N TYR A 96 -4.45 -4.75 11.63
CA TYR A 96 -3.93 -5.73 12.60
C TYR A 96 -4.68 -7.08 12.60
N GLU A 97 -5.80 -7.20 11.89
CA GLU A 97 -6.67 -8.38 11.93
C GLU A 97 -6.53 -9.29 10.72
N HIS A 98 -6.17 -8.75 9.55
CA HIS A 98 -6.10 -9.51 8.30
C HIS A 98 -4.68 -10.06 8.01
N ILE A 99 -4.61 -10.95 7.02
CA ILE A 99 -3.40 -11.68 6.59
C ILE A 99 -2.78 -11.10 5.30
N GLY A 100 -2.77 -9.77 5.15
CA GLY A 100 -2.26 -9.07 3.97
C GLY A 100 -3.36 -8.58 3.03
N PHE A 101 -4.56 -9.13 3.09
CA PHE A 101 -5.73 -8.68 2.35
C PHE A 101 -7.01 -8.88 3.16
N ASP A 102 -7.93 -7.94 3.04
CA ASP A 102 -9.24 -8.00 3.67
C ASP A 102 -10.29 -8.50 2.65
N VAL A 103 -10.71 -9.77 2.83
CA VAL A 103 -11.74 -10.40 1.99
C VAL A 103 -13.08 -9.66 2.11
N SER A 104 -13.38 -9.14 3.28
CA SER A 104 -14.63 -8.39 3.53
C SER A 104 -14.62 -7.04 2.82
N ALA A 105 -13.49 -6.34 2.81
CA ALA A 105 -13.31 -5.10 2.07
C ALA A 105 -13.40 -5.33 0.55
N ILE A 106 -12.80 -6.42 0.05
CA ILE A 106 -12.92 -6.82 -1.36
C ILE A 106 -14.38 -7.08 -1.72
N ALA A 107 -15.10 -7.82 -0.89
CA ALA A 107 -16.52 -8.11 -1.12
C ALA A 107 -17.38 -6.84 -1.07
N ARG A 108 -17.16 -5.94 -0.11
CA ARG A 108 -17.82 -4.64 -0.04
C ARG A 108 -17.56 -3.78 -1.27
N ALA A 109 -16.30 -3.70 -1.72
CA ALA A 109 -15.92 -2.96 -2.92
C ALA A 109 -16.58 -3.50 -4.19
N LEU A 110 -16.72 -4.82 -4.34
CA LEU A 110 -17.42 -5.46 -5.47
C LEU A 110 -18.92 -5.14 -5.47
N ILE A 111 -19.56 -5.08 -4.31
CA ILE A 111 -20.98 -4.74 -4.16
C ILE A 111 -21.20 -3.24 -4.41
N ALA A 112 -20.33 -2.39 -3.86
CA ALA A 112 -20.42 -0.95 -3.99
C ALA A 112 -20.20 -0.46 -5.42
N ASN A 113 -19.33 -1.10 -6.19
CA ASN A 113 -19.10 -0.77 -7.60
C ASN A 113 -20.30 -1.08 -8.52
N LYS A 114 -21.34 -1.80 -8.04
CA LYS A 114 -22.62 -1.98 -8.75
C LYS A 114 -23.60 -0.83 -8.57
N SER A 115 -23.42 0.00 -7.56
CA SER A 115 -24.27 1.19 -7.33
C SER A 115 -23.46 2.45 -7.64
N GLU A 116 -23.85 3.20 -8.66
CA GLU A 116 -23.14 4.40 -9.19
C GLU A 116 -23.02 5.58 -8.19
N GLN A 117 -23.35 5.41 -6.93
CA GLN A 117 -23.41 6.48 -5.92
C GLN A 117 -22.56 6.31 -4.67
N SER A 118 -21.66 5.33 -4.58
CA SER A 118 -20.86 5.16 -3.38
C SER A 118 -19.47 5.80 -3.49
N ILE A 119 -19.12 6.56 -2.47
CA ILE A 119 -17.76 7.02 -2.18
C ILE A 119 -16.83 5.79 -2.30
N ARG A 120 -15.87 5.86 -3.20
CA ARG A 120 -14.88 4.79 -3.41
C ARG A 120 -14.04 4.63 -2.15
N GLN A 121 -14.47 3.76 -1.26
CA GLN A 121 -13.59 3.23 -0.21
C GLN A 121 -12.52 2.39 -0.90
N GLY A 122 -11.24 2.72 -0.69
CA GLY A 122 -10.13 1.95 -1.22
C GLY A 122 -10.17 0.54 -0.62
N GLY A 123 -10.26 -0.49 -1.44
CA GLY A 123 -10.28 -1.88 -0.98
C GLY A 123 -8.90 -2.52 -0.89
N SER A 124 -7.82 -1.74 -0.92
CA SER A 124 -6.44 -2.25 -0.80
C SER A 124 -5.91 -1.98 0.60
N THR A 125 -5.34 -3.00 1.23
CA THR A 125 -4.74 -2.93 2.57
C THR A 125 -3.41 -2.16 2.56
N ILE A 126 -2.93 -1.77 3.75
CA ILE A 126 -1.59 -1.19 3.96
C ILE A 126 -0.51 -2.12 3.39
N THR A 127 -0.59 -3.43 3.67
CA THR A 127 0.36 -4.42 3.15
C THR A 127 0.35 -4.49 1.62
N GLN A 128 -0.83 -4.43 0.99
CA GLN A 128 -0.94 -4.38 -0.48
C GLN A 128 -0.38 -3.08 -1.05
N GLN A 129 -0.54 -1.96 -0.35
CA GLN A 129 0.04 -0.69 -0.77
C GLN A 129 1.56 -0.72 -0.69
N LEU A 130 2.13 -1.25 0.39
CA LEU A 130 3.58 -1.47 0.54
C LEU A 130 4.13 -2.33 -0.59
N VAL A 131 3.49 -3.48 -0.87
CA VAL A 131 3.86 -4.36 -1.98
C VAL A 131 3.88 -3.62 -3.31
N ARG A 132 2.86 -2.82 -3.58
CA ARG A 132 2.75 -2.06 -4.82
C ARG A 132 3.88 -1.03 -4.96
N MET A 133 4.23 -0.34 -3.88
CA MET A 133 5.31 0.65 -3.89
C MET A 133 6.66 0.01 -4.17
N ARG A 134 6.87 -1.21 -3.68
CA ARG A 134 8.20 -1.83 -3.59
C ARG A 134 8.51 -2.83 -4.69
N TYR A 135 7.55 -3.66 -5.04
CA TYR A 135 7.79 -4.86 -5.86
C TYR A 135 7.06 -4.85 -7.20
N LEU A 136 6.12 -3.93 -7.42
CA LEU A 136 5.25 -4.00 -8.59
C LEU A 136 5.34 -2.76 -9.47
N THR A 137 5.11 -3.00 -10.75
CA THR A 137 4.97 -1.91 -11.73
C THR A 137 3.62 -1.21 -11.59
N THR A 138 3.48 -0.05 -12.24
CA THR A 138 2.25 0.76 -12.24
C THR A 138 1.15 0.21 -13.15
N ASP A 139 1.37 -0.92 -13.83
CA ASP A 139 0.41 -1.51 -14.76
C ASP A 139 -0.89 -1.92 -14.06
N LYS A 140 -2.01 -1.67 -14.72
CA LYS A 140 -3.34 -2.00 -14.18
C LYS A 140 -3.86 -3.31 -14.81
N THR A 141 -3.23 -4.45 -14.47
CA THR A 141 -3.62 -5.77 -14.95
C THR A 141 -4.14 -6.66 -13.83
N TYR A 142 -4.93 -7.66 -14.19
CA TYR A 142 -5.39 -8.68 -13.21
C TYR A 142 -4.21 -9.49 -12.66
N GLU A 143 -3.22 -9.79 -13.50
CA GLU A 143 -2.03 -10.53 -13.09
C GLU A 143 -1.24 -9.75 -12.02
N ARG A 144 -1.04 -8.44 -12.24
CA ARG A 144 -0.42 -7.58 -11.24
C ARG A 144 -1.20 -7.58 -9.92
N LYS A 145 -2.55 -7.55 -9.97
CA LYS A 145 -3.37 -7.59 -8.74
C LYS A 145 -3.30 -8.94 -8.03
N LEU A 146 -3.18 -10.04 -8.75
CA LEU A 146 -2.92 -11.35 -8.15
C LEU A 146 -1.53 -11.41 -7.50
N MET A 147 -0.50 -10.91 -8.19
CA MET A 147 0.84 -10.81 -7.61
C MET A 147 0.85 -9.97 -6.34
N GLU A 148 0.14 -8.84 -6.32
CA GLU A 148 -0.02 -7.99 -5.13
C GLU A 148 -0.59 -8.78 -3.93
N LEU A 149 -1.60 -9.63 -4.15
CA LEU A 149 -2.17 -10.48 -3.11
C LEU A 149 -1.17 -11.52 -2.60
N PHE A 150 -0.45 -12.20 -3.51
CA PHE A 150 0.56 -13.19 -3.14
C PHE A 150 1.72 -12.57 -2.36
N TYR A 151 2.27 -11.45 -2.84
CA TYR A 151 3.32 -10.73 -2.12
C TYR A 151 2.85 -10.26 -0.75
N ALA A 152 1.64 -9.69 -0.66
CA ALA A 152 1.08 -9.25 0.61
C ALA A 152 0.97 -10.40 1.62
N TYR A 153 0.51 -11.56 1.18
CA TYR A 153 0.42 -12.75 2.03
C TYR A 153 1.80 -13.24 2.50
N GLU A 154 2.80 -13.30 1.61
CA GLU A 154 4.15 -13.75 1.97
C GLU A 154 4.88 -12.74 2.87
N ILE A 155 4.65 -11.43 2.69
CA ILE A 155 5.17 -10.38 3.58
C ILE A 155 4.60 -10.55 4.99
N GLU A 156 3.29 -10.76 5.13
CA GLU A 156 2.65 -10.99 6.43
C GLU A 156 3.12 -12.27 7.15
N LYS A 157 3.63 -13.23 6.41
CA LYS A 157 4.27 -14.43 6.99
C LYS A 157 5.71 -14.17 7.45
N SER A 158 6.37 -13.21 6.85
CA SER A 158 7.80 -12.94 7.03
C SER A 158 8.08 -11.84 8.04
N PHE A 159 7.14 -10.91 8.21
CA PHE A 159 7.28 -9.72 9.06
C PHE A 159 6.07 -9.57 9.98
N SER A 160 6.30 -8.99 11.14
CA SER A 160 5.24 -8.58 12.06
C SER A 160 4.46 -7.39 11.48
N LYS A 161 3.25 -7.17 11.98
CA LYS A 161 2.43 -6.02 11.61
C LYS A 161 3.15 -4.68 11.84
N ASP A 162 3.88 -4.57 12.92
CA ASP A 162 4.62 -3.36 13.27
C ASP A 162 5.76 -3.11 12.30
N GLU A 163 6.51 -4.14 11.89
CA GLU A 163 7.55 -4.03 10.86
C GLU A 163 6.96 -3.64 9.49
N ILE A 164 5.83 -4.23 9.12
CA ILE A 164 5.13 -3.88 7.87
C ILE A 164 4.67 -2.42 7.90
N PHE A 165 4.14 -1.98 9.03
CA PHE A 165 3.65 -0.61 9.18
C PHE A 165 4.78 0.41 9.19
N GLU A 166 5.91 0.08 9.84
CA GLU A 166 7.12 0.89 9.80
C GLU A 166 7.64 1.06 8.38
N MET A 167 7.78 -0.04 7.63
CA MET A 167 8.17 0.00 6.22
C MET A 167 7.21 0.86 5.39
N TYR A 168 5.90 0.70 5.59
CA TYR A 168 4.89 1.46 4.88
C TYR A 168 5.02 2.96 5.12
N LEU A 169 5.14 3.39 6.38
CA LEU A 169 5.29 4.80 6.74
C LEU A 169 6.58 5.44 6.20
N ASN A 170 7.63 4.64 6.04
CA ASN A 170 8.93 5.10 5.55
C ASN A 170 9.04 5.09 4.02
N GLU A 171 8.22 4.31 3.31
CA GLU A 171 8.27 4.21 1.84
C GLU A 171 7.19 5.02 1.13
N MET A 172 6.20 5.54 1.86
CA MET A 172 5.14 6.34 1.25
C MET A 172 5.68 7.57 0.54
N TYR A 173 5.16 7.83 -0.65
CA TYR A 173 5.46 9.02 -1.44
C TYR A 173 4.56 10.20 -1.06
N PHE A 174 5.16 11.29 -0.67
CA PHE A 174 4.50 12.52 -0.21
C PHE A 174 4.60 13.69 -1.21
N SER A 175 4.66 13.42 -2.49
CA SER A 175 4.92 14.43 -3.53
C SER A 175 6.33 15.04 -3.46
N ASN A 176 6.70 15.84 -4.46
CA ASN A 176 7.94 16.61 -4.48
C ASN A 176 9.21 15.80 -4.18
N GLN A 177 9.22 14.50 -4.57
CA GLN A 177 10.33 13.55 -4.34
C GLN A 177 10.64 13.29 -2.86
N VAL A 178 9.64 13.48 -2.01
CA VAL A 178 9.71 13.23 -0.57
C VAL A 178 9.12 11.86 -0.26
N TYR A 179 9.90 11.01 0.39
CA TYR A 179 9.54 9.65 0.77
C TYR A 179 9.62 9.48 2.29
N GLY A 180 8.59 8.87 2.84
CA GLY A 180 8.44 8.63 4.28
C GLY A 180 7.91 9.83 5.07
N ILE A 181 7.17 9.49 6.12
CA ILE A 181 6.47 10.47 6.97
C ILE A 181 7.43 11.40 7.72
N GLY A 182 8.63 10.93 8.07
CA GLY A 182 9.66 11.73 8.73
C GLY A 182 10.17 12.85 7.84
N ALA A 183 10.52 12.52 6.59
CA ALA A 183 10.93 13.50 5.59
C ALA A 183 9.78 14.46 5.25
N ALA A 184 8.55 13.97 5.13
CA ALA A 184 7.38 14.81 4.87
C ALA A 184 7.16 15.86 5.98
N ALA A 185 7.31 15.48 7.25
CA ALA A 185 7.20 16.39 8.38
C ALA A 185 8.26 17.52 8.30
N THR A 186 9.50 17.16 7.99
CA THR A 186 10.59 18.13 7.86
C THR A 186 10.42 19.00 6.62
N TYR A 187 10.05 18.42 5.47
CA TYR A 187 9.87 19.16 4.22
C TYR A 187 8.74 20.20 4.28
N TYR A 188 7.55 19.78 4.73
CA TYR A 188 6.38 20.66 4.71
C TYR A 188 6.29 21.61 5.91
N PHE A 189 6.86 21.23 7.06
CA PHE A 189 6.71 22.00 8.30
C PHE A 189 8.04 22.42 8.95
N ASN A 190 9.17 22.00 8.39
CA ASN A 190 10.51 22.25 8.94
C ASN A 190 10.62 21.87 10.43
N ARG A 191 9.97 20.76 10.82
CA ARG A 191 9.92 20.22 12.19
C ARG A 191 9.87 18.71 12.17
N PRO A 192 10.45 18.03 13.17
CA PRO A 192 10.30 16.58 13.30
C PRO A 192 8.84 16.20 13.53
N LEU A 193 8.44 15.01 13.07
CA LEU A 193 7.07 14.51 13.16
C LEU A 193 6.50 14.57 14.59
N SER A 194 7.32 14.27 15.60
CA SER A 194 6.95 14.31 17.02
C SER A 194 6.57 15.71 17.56
N LYS A 195 6.82 16.77 16.80
CA LYS A 195 6.50 18.16 17.14
C LYS A 195 5.35 18.73 16.32
N LEU A 196 4.77 17.95 15.42
CA LEU A 196 3.60 18.38 14.66
C LEU A 196 2.33 18.28 15.50
N SER A 197 1.44 19.24 15.29
CA SER A 197 0.07 19.19 15.81
C SER A 197 -0.80 18.18 15.06
N ILE A 198 -1.92 17.77 15.64
CA ILE A 198 -2.88 16.87 14.98
C ILE A 198 -3.30 17.37 13.59
N PRO A 199 -3.68 18.65 13.40
CA PRO A 199 -3.99 19.16 12.07
C PRO A 199 -2.84 19.06 11.07
N GLU A 200 -1.60 19.27 11.50
CA GLU A 200 -0.43 19.15 10.61
C GLU A 200 -0.15 17.70 10.23
N ILE A 201 -0.29 16.77 11.17
CA ILE A 201 -0.21 15.31 10.88
C ILE A 201 -1.30 14.92 9.88
N ALA A 202 -2.55 15.34 10.09
CA ALA A 202 -3.65 15.06 9.17
C ALA A 202 -3.42 15.69 7.79
N PHE A 203 -2.77 16.85 7.74
CA PHE A 203 -2.44 17.52 6.48
C PHE A 203 -1.45 16.70 5.64
N ILE A 204 -0.34 16.25 6.23
CA ILE A 204 0.60 15.40 5.49
C ILE A 204 -0.02 14.03 5.17
N SER A 205 -0.84 13.46 6.05
CA SER A 205 -1.52 12.18 5.81
C SER A 205 -2.54 12.23 4.65
N ALA A 206 -2.95 13.42 4.24
CA ALA A 206 -3.82 13.58 3.07
C ALA A 206 -3.10 13.30 1.74
N ILE A 207 -1.78 13.53 1.68
CA ILE A 207 -1.00 13.56 0.43
C ILE A 207 -0.89 12.17 -0.24
N PRO A 208 -0.52 11.08 0.45
CA PRO A 208 -0.22 9.79 -0.18
C PRO A 208 -1.42 9.15 -0.90
N ASN A 209 -2.63 9.50 -0.55
CA ASN A 209 -3.83 8.97 -1.19
C ASN A 209 -3.88 9.26 -2.70
N ASN A 210 -3.46 10.47 -3.10
CA ASN A 210 -3.24 10.86 -4.49
C ASN A 210 -2.24 12.02 -4.53
N PRO A 211 -0.92 11.73 -4.57
CA PRO A 211 0.12 12.76 -4.45
C PRO A 211 0.04 13.86 -5.50
N SER A 212 -0.44 13.55 -6.72
CA SER A 212 -0.62 14.56 -7.76
C SER A 212 -1.81 15.49 -7.50
N LEU A 213 -2.87 15.00 -6.87
CA LEU A 213 -4.08 15.79 -6.56
C LEU A 213 -3.94 16.56 -5.25
N TYR A 214 -3.22 15.99 -4.30
CA TYR A 214 -3.05 16.52 -2.95
C TYR A 214 -1.63 17.04 -2.72
N ASP A 215 -0.94 17.49 -3.76
CA ASP A 215 0.33 18.20 -3.64
C ASP A 215 0.12 19.56 -2.98
N PRO A 216 0.63 19.82 -1.77
CA PRO A 216 0.38 21.09 -1.08
C PRO A 216 1.00 22.30 -1.77
N VAL A 217 2.06 22.10 -2.56
CA VAL A 217 2.74 23.18 -3.27
C VAL A 217 1.92 23.67 -4.45
N VAL A 218 1.22 22.74 -5.13
CA VAL A 218 0.45 23.05 -6.34
C VAL A 218 -1.05 23.14 -6.05
N HIS A 219 -1.55 22.32 -5.13
CA HIS A 219 -2.99 22.12 -4.89
C HIS A 219 -3.35 22.19 -3.40
N PHE A 220 -2.92 23.25 -2.72
CA PHE A 220 -3.09 23.46 -1.28
C PHE A 220 -4.55 23.25 -0.81
N GLU A 221 -5.52 23.84 -1.51
CA GLU A 221 -6.94 23.74 -1.12
C GLU A 221 -7.49 22.30 -1.21
N ASN A 222 -7.00 21.50 -2.15
CA ASN A 222 -7.38 20.09 -2.25
C ASN A 222 -6.86 19.31 -1.04
N THR A 223 -5.60 19.53 -0.69
CA THR A 223 -4.95 18.91 0.47
C THR A 223 -5.67 19.30 1.76
N LYS A 224 -5.96 20.59 1.92
CA LYS A 224 -6.72 21.11 3.06
C LYS A 224 -8.11 20.52 3.16
N SER A 225 -8.85 20.47 2.05
CA SER A 225 -10.18 19.87 2.03
C SER A 225 -10.17 18.37 2.41
N ARG A 226 -9.10 17.64 2.05
CA ARG A 226 -8.94 16.25 2.49
C ARG A 226 -8.55 16.16 3.96
N GLN A 227 -7.64 17.02 4.44
CA GLN A 227 -7.28 17.14 5.84
C GLN A 227 -8.53 17.29 6.73
N GLU A 228 -9.45 18.21 6.37
CA GLU A 228 -10.69 18.47 7.10
C GLU A 228 -11.63 17.24 7.17
N ARG A 229 -11.48 16.29 6.25
CA ARG A 229 -12.22 15.01 6.28
C ARG A 229 -11.54 13.93 7.10
N LEU A 230 -10.27 14.10 7.45
CA LEU A 230 -9.48 13.16 8.24
C LEU A 230 -9.54 13.48 9.75
N ILE A 231 -9.96 14.68 10.12
CA ILE A 231 -10.15 15.15 11.49
C ILE A 231 -11.64 15.10 11.86
#